data_6a5bf5094b9a0b5d8ee05e8c87b3fb66
#
_entry.id   6a5bf5094b9a0b5d8ee05e8c87b3fb66
#
_cell.length_a   1.000
_cell.length_b   1.000
_cell.length_c   1.000
_cell.angle_alpha   90.00
_cell.angle_beta   90.00
_cell.angle_gamma   90.00
#
_symmetry.space_group_name_H-M   'P 1'
#
loop_
_entity.id
_entity.type
_entity.pdbx_description
1 polymer ?
#
loop_
_entity_poly.entity_id
_entity_poly.type
_entity_poly.pdbx_seq_one_letter_code
_entity_poly.pdbx_strand_id
1 'polypeptide(L)'
;MLLLIIYLLLALCVSFVCSVLEAVLLSTPLSYMEVIKANVKMQAVKEGITRHLHRKLHSVLIFVKLKENIGRSLSSILSLNTVANTIGAAGVGAQSAKVFGNAYVGIASVILTFAILVFSEILPKSLGARYWRKLCLFSGRVICVLVWICYPLVILSDGISWLVTRGKKDPGVSREEVSALVNIGSKEGIFSHEELHGLRSMLDLRNLRVRDIMTPRMVAVTACEEMTLGEFYREKNYLKYSRIPVYEEENPDKITGFVLLKHVFEQLAADRFDLKLKSIKRPIFVAVESQKLLSLWNRMQQTPNEENTPHPGRKKREQIAMVVDEYGSFVGIVTVEDMVETMLGMEIVDEKDTITDMQQYARQKWVSSRTYHRIDQEDDGK
;
A
#
# COMPACT_ATOMS: atom_id res chain seq x y z
N MET A 1 22.43 56.85 11.93
CA MET A 1 23.21 55.61 11.75
C MET A 1 22.71 54.46 12.62
N LEU A 2 22.65 54.58 13.96
CA LEU A 2 22.26 53.46 14.84
C LEU A 2 20.87 52.90 14.50
N LEU A 3 19.85 53.76 14.35
CA LEU A 3 18.50 53.35 13.98
C LEU A 3 18.41 52.64 12.62
N LEU A 4 19.18 53.08 11.64
CA LEU A 4 19.26 52.43 10.33
C LEU A 4 19.78 50.98 10.46
N ILE A 5 20.84 50.78 11.24
CA ILE A 5 21.42 49.47 11.50
C ILE A 5 20.42 48.56 12.26
N ILE A 6 19.69 49.11 13.23
CA ILE A 6 18.69 48.38 13.99
C ILE A 6 17.56 47.90 13.06
N TYR A 7 16.98 48.78 12.22
CA TYR A 7 15.94 48.38 11.27
C TYR A 7 16.42 47.33 10.29
N LEU A 8 17.65 47.50 9.76
CA LEU A 8 18.26 46.53 8.86
C LEU A 8 18.45 45.14 9.51
N LEU A 9 19.09 45.10 10.68
CA LEU A 9 19.34 43.85 11.40
C LEU A 9 18.05 43.15 11.81
N LEU A 10 17.07 43.92 12.32
CA LEU A 10 15.78 43.35 12.74
C LEU A 10 15.04 42.74 11.55
N ALA A 11 14.97 43.44 10.41
CA ALA A 11 14.36 42.93 9.19
C ALA A 11 15.04 41.66 8.71
N LEU A 12 16.39 41.67 8.58
CA LEU A 12 17.16 40.56 8.13
C LEU A 12 17.03 39.35 9.07
N CYS A 13 17.11 39.52 10.39
CA CYS A 13 17.01 38.44 11.36
C CYS A 13 15.62 37.81 11.38
N VAL A 14 14.55 38.59 11.41
CA VAL A 14 13.18 38.06 11.41
C VAL A 14 12.89 37.33 10.10
N SER A 15 13.24 37.94 8.97
CA SER A 15 13.05 37.35 7.66
C SER A 15 13.89 36.07 7.49
N PHE A 16 15.15 36.05 7.98
CA PHE A 16 16.00 34.85 7.98
C PHE A 16 15.32 33.70 8.73
N VAL A 17 14.83 33.95 9.94
CA VAL A 17 14.15 32.91 10.74
C VAL A 17 12.89 32.42 10.03
N CYS A 18 12.07 33.30 9.48
CA CYS A 18 10.87 32.92 8.73
C CYS A 18 11.21 32.04 7.53
N SER A 19 12.22 32.39 6.76
CA SER A 19 12.66 31.63 5.59
C SER A 19 13.23 30.24 5.95
N VAL A 20 13.96 30.12 7.08
CA VAL A 20 14.39 28.82 7.59
C VAL A 20 13.18 27.96 7.99
N LEU A 21 12.21 28.54 8.72
CA LEU A 21 11.01 27.83 9.18
C LEU A 21 10.16 27.35 7.99
N GLU A 22 9.98 28.17 6.97
CA GLU A 22 9.31 27.84 5.73
C GLU A 22 9.98 26.63 5.04
N ALA A 23 11.30 26.72 4.83
CA ALA A 23 12.06 25.67 4.17
C ALA A 23 12.03 24.34 4.96
N VAL A 24 12.16 24.40 6.29
CA VAL A 24 12.06 23.21 7.15
C VAL A 24 10.66 22.59 7.08
N LEU A 25 9.60 23.41 7.15
CA LEU A 25 8.23 22.92 7.08
C LEU A 25 7.94 22.24 5.75
N LEU A 26 8.38 22.80 4.63
CA LEU A 26 8.18 22.23 3.30
C LEU A 26 9.02 20.98 3.08
N SER A 27 10.29 20.99 3.45
CA SER A 27 11.23 19.89 3.21
C SER A 27 11.02 18.69 4.11
N THR A 28 10.29 18.80 5.22
CA THR A 28 10.05 17.67 6.13
C THR A 28 8.91 16.79 5.60
N PRO A 29 9.14 15.52 5.20
CA PRO A 29 8.07 14.62 4.80
C PRO A 29 7.19 14.22 5.99
N LEU A 30 5.88 14.06 5.77
CA LEU A 30 4.95 13.62 6.81
C LEU A 30 5.29 12.19 7.27
N SER A 31 5.69 11.32 6.34
CA SER A 31 6.15 9.96 6.60
C SER A 31 7.29 9.90 7.63
N TYR A 32 8.27 10.80 7.53
CA TYR A 32 9.36 10.88 8.49
C TYR A 32 8.87 11.20 9.91
N MET A 33 7.90 12.09 10.03
CA MET A 33 7.32 12.47 11.33
C MET A 33 6.50 11.32 11.93
N GLU A 34 5.78 10.54 11.12
CA GLU A 34 5.07 9.35 11.58
C GLU A 34 6.04 8.26 12.05
N VAL A 35 7.17 8.05 11.38
CA VAL A 35 8.23 7.13 11.83
C VAL A 35 8.79 7.56 13.19
N ILE A 36 9.11 8.87 13.38
CA ILE A 36 9.58 9.36 14.68
C ILE A 36 8.51 9.16 15.76
N LYS A 37 7.25 9.45 15.46
CA LYS A 37 6.12 9.26 16.38
C LYS A 37 5.99 7.80 16.82
N ALA A 38 6.10 6.85 15.89
CA ALA A 38 6.07 5.43 16.16
C ALA A 38 7.26 4.99 17.05
N ASN A 39 8.48 5.43 16.72
CA ASN A 39 9.67 5.13 17.48
C ASN A 39 9.61 5.68 18.91
N VAL A 40 9.15 6.92 19.09
CA VAL A 40 8.99 7.53 20.42
C VAL A 40 7.94 6.81 21.25
N LYS A 41 6.81 6.39 20.63
CA LYS A 41 5.80 5.57 21.32
C LYS A 41 6.36 4.20 21.74
N MET A 42 7.14 3.55 20.87
CA MET A 42 7.75 2.25 21.17
C MET A 42 8.78 2.34 22.31
N GLN A 43 9.57 3.42 22.33
CA GLN A 43 10.48 3.69 23.47
C GLN A 43 9.71 3.94 24.76
N ALA A 44 8.59 4.68 24.71
CA ALA A 44 7.75 4.93 25.87
C ALA A 44 7.15 3.65 26.48
N VAL A 45 6.88 2.65 25.65
CA VAL A 45 6.40 1.33 26.11
C VAL A 45 7.52 0.51 26.73
N LYS A 46 8.76 0.60 26.21
CA LYS A 46 9.91 -0.19 26.70
C LYS A 46 10.56 0.39 27.98
N GLU A 47 10.74 1.69 28.05
CA GLU A 47 11.54 2.38 29.07
C GLU A 47 10.69 3.16 30.10
N GLY A 48 9.36 3.19 29.89
CA GLY A 48 8.47 4.05 30.66
C GLY A 48 8.46 5.51 30.16
N ILE A 49 7.45 6.26 30.58
CA ILE A 49 7.27 7.66 30.13
C ILE A 49 8.21 8.58 30.90
N THR A 50 9.37 8.90 30.31
CA THR A 50 10.27 9.91 30.86
C THR A 50 9.85 11.31 30.42
N ARG A 51 10.15 12.36 31.22
CA ARG A 51 9.84 13.78 30.87
C ARG A 51 10.42 14.19 29.51
N HIS A 52 11.58 13.67 29.15
CA HIS A 52 12.23 13.93 27.85
C HIS A 52 11.41 13.35 26.70
N LEU A 53 10.96 12.12 26.85
CA LEU A 53 10.19 11.38 25.85
C LEU A 53 8.81 12.03 25.62
N HIS A 54 8.17 12.47 26.71
CA HIS A 54 6.92 13.23 26.64
C HIS A 54 7.08 14.56 25.87
N ARG A 55 8.14 15.33 26.15
CA ARG A 55 8.43 16.59 25.42
C ARG A 55 8.70 16.33 23.94
N LYS A 56 9.42 15.25 23.60
CA LYS A 56 9.71 14.87 22.22
C LYS A 56 8.43 14.47 21.48
N LEU A 57 7.59 13.64 22.09
CA LEU A 57 6.30 13.25 21.52
C LEU A 57 5.39 14.45 21.29
N HIS A 58 5.30 15.35 22.27
CA HIS A 58 4.51 16.57 22.13
C HIS A 58 4.99 17.44 20.97
N SER A 59 6.30 17.62 20.79
CA SER A 59 6.87 18.36 19.65
C SER A 59 6.58 17.71 18.31
N VAL A 60 6.62 16.38 18.24
CA VAL A 60 6.27 15.61 17.03
C VAL A 60 4.79 15.81 16.70
N LEU A 61 3.90 15.71 17.68
CA LEU A 61 2.45 15.91 17.48
C LEU A 61 2.12 17.33 17.02
N ILE A 62 2.78 18.34 17.60
CA ILE A 62 2.64 19.72 17.13
C ILE A 62 3.04 19.84 15.66
N PHE A 63 4.20 19.29 15.28
CA PHE A 63 4.67 19.39 13.91
C PHE A 63 3.76 18.65 12.91
N VAL A 64 3.26 17.46 13.26
CA VAL A 64 2.28 16.74 12.44
C VAL A 64 1.04 17.58 12.21
N LYS A 65 0.48 18.15 13.27
CA LYS A 65 -0.71 19.02 13.19
C LYS A 65 -0.48 20.28 12.32
N LEU A 66 0.72 20.87 12.40
CA LEU A 66 1.10 22.01 11.54
C LEU A 66 1.23 21.59 10.08
N LYS A 67 1.72 20.37 9.82
CA LYS A 67 1.86 19.84 8.46
C LYS A 67 0.51 19.42 7.86
N GLU A 68 -0.40 18.88 8.67
CA GLU A 68 -1.79 18.60 8.25
C GLU A 68 -2.54 19.89 7.84
N ASN A 69 -2.20 21.02 8.49
CA ASN A 69 -2.76 22.33 8.20
C ASN A 69 -1.69 23.26 7.60
N ILE A 70 -0.99 22.79 6.57
CA ILE A 70 0.17 23.46 5.99
C ILE A 70 -0.14 24.88 5.51
N GLY A 71 -1.33 25.12 4.95
CA GLY A 71 -1.78 26.43 4.49
C GLY A 71 -1.75 27.48 5.60
N ARG A 72 -2.30 27.14 6.77
CA ARG A 72 -2.29 28.04 7.95
C ARG A 72 -0.88 28.32 8.44
N SER A 73 -0.05 27.29 8.51
CA SER A 73 1.34 27.39 8.95
C SER A 73 2.17 28.28 8.03
N LEU A 74 2.04 28.08 6.72
CA LEU A 74 2.72 28.89 5.70
C LEU A 74 2.20 30.35 5.70
N SER A 75 0.89 30.55 5.75
CA SER A 75 0.31 31.90 5.81
C SER A 75 0.84 32.68 6.97
N SER A 76 1.01 32.06 8.16
CA SER A 76 1.59 32.75 9.34
C SER A 76 3.03 33.15 9.11
N ILE A 77 3.86 32.27 8.57
CA ILE A 77 5.28 32.50 8.30
C ILE A 77 5.43 33.61 7.24
N LEU A 78 4.70 33.46 6.12
CA LEU A 78 4.75 34.42 5.01
C LEU A 78 4.25 35.81 5.43
N SER A 79 3.17 35.88 6.23
CA SER A 79 2.66 37.16 6.73
C SER A 79 3.69 37.88 7.58
N LEU A 80 4.33 37.20 8.54
CA LEU A 80 5.36 37.81 9.36
C LEU A 80 6.58 38.20 8.53
N ASN A 81 6.99 37.38 7.58
CA ASN A 81 8.10 37.70 6.69
C ASN A 81 7.83 38.96 5.85
N THR A 82 6.62 39.08 5.29
CA THR A 82 6.21 40.24 4.50
C THR A 82 6.19 41.50 5.37
N VAL A 83 5.61 41.42 6.58
CA VAL A 83 5.57 42.56 7.53
C VAL A 83 6.99 42.97 7.89
N ALA A 84 7.88 42.06 8.23
CA ALA A 84 9.25 42.34 8.59
C ALA A 84 10.02 43.00 7.44
N ASN A 85 9.89 42.51 6.23
CA ASN A 85 10.54 43.07 5.05
C ASN A 85 9.99 44.46 4.69
N THR A 86 8.68 44.63 4.77
CA THR A 86 8.03 45.90 4.43
C THR A 86 8.39 47.01 5.43
N ILE A 87 8.26 46.73 6.74
CA ILE A 87 8.62 47.68 7.80
C ILE A 87 10.12 47.95 7.79
N GLY A 88 10.94 46.92 7.58
CA GLY A 88 12.38 47.03 7.48
C GLY A 88 12.80 47.94 6.33
N ALA A 89 12.26 47.67 5.12
CA ALA A 89 12.55 48.49 3.94
C ALA A 89 12.12 49.94 4.11
N ALA A 90 10.92 50.20 4.62
CA ALA A 90 10.44 51.54 4.90
C ALA A 90 11.31 52.27 5.94
N GLY A 91 11.68 51.57 7.03
CA GLY A 91 12.53 52.10 8.08
C GLY A 91 13.95 52.43 7.59
N VAL A 92 14.57 51.54 6.83
CA VAL A 92 15.90 51.77 6.22
C VAL A 92 15.83 52.89 5.22
N GLY A 93 14.81 52.95 4.35
CA GLY A 93 14.61 54.02 3.38
C GLY A 93 14.48 55.42 4.04
N ALA A 94 13.62 55.52 5.05
CA ALA A 94 13.42 56.76 5.79
C ALA A 94 14.68 57.24 6.54
N GLN A 95 15.43 56.30 7.13
CA GLN A 95 16.70 56.64 7.83
C GLN A 95 17.84 56.91 6.85
N SER A 96 17.88 56.28 5.67
CA SER A 96 18.84 56.59 4.62
C SER A 96 18.69 58.04 4.10
N ALA A 97 17.44 58.47 3.90
CA ALA A 97 17.15 59.84 3.50
C ALA A 97 17.66 60.86 4.51
N LYS A 98 17.52 60.60 5.82
CA LYS A 98 17.99 61.47 6.91
C LYS A 98 19.51 61.46 7.07
N VAL A 99 20.19 60.34 6.82
CA VAL A 99 21.63 60.17 7.08
C VAL A 99 22.48 60.55 5.86
N PHE A 100 22.07 60.14 4.68
CA PHE A 100 22.84 60.26 3.44
C PHE A 100 22.23 61.27 2.45
N GLY A 101 21.02 61.74 2.71
CA GLY A 101 20.28 62.62 1.81
C GLY A 101 19.46 61.84 0.77
N ASN A 102 18.49 62.55 0.15
CA ASN A 102 17.51 61.91 -0.77
C ASN A 102 18.17 61.28 -2.02
N ALA A 103 19.31 61.78 -2.46
CA ALA A 103 20.03 61.27 -3.63
C ALA A 103 20.51 59.80 -3.46
N TYR A 104 20.77 59.38 -2.24
CA TYR A 104 21.30 58.02 -1.96
C TYR A 104 20.23 56.98 -1.59
N VAL A 105 18.97 57.40 -1.45
CA VAL A 105 17.86 56.46 -1.08
C VAL A 105 17.73 55.34 -2.10
N GLY A 106 17.87 55.64 -3.39
CA GLY A 106 17.82 54.64 -4.45
C GLY A 106 18.90 53.57 -4.33
N ILE A 107 20.14 53.98 -4.10
CA ILE A 107 21.29 53.10 -3.93
C ILE A 107 21.12 52.23 -2.67
N ALA A 108 20.70 52.84 -1.55
CA ALA A 108 20.42 52.13 -0.31
C ALA A 108 19.32 51.04 -0.49
N SER A 109 18.27 51.36 -1.25
CA SER A 109 17.19 50.41 -1.55
C SER A 109 17.67 49.22 -2.38
N VAL A 110 18.52 49.43 -3.39
CA VAL A 110 19.12 48.37 -4.19
C VAL A 110 19.98 47.45 -3.32
N ILE A 111 20.86 48.03 -2.51
CA ILE A 111 21.72 47.26 -1.60
C ILE A 111 20.88 46.44 -0.60
N LEU A 112 19.83 47.05 -0.02
CA LEU A 112 18.92 46.40 0.90
C LEU A 112 18.19 45.25 0.23
N THR A 113 17.66 45.46 -0.97
CA THR A 113 16.95 44.41 -1.74
C THR A 113 17.88 43.23 -1.98
N PHE A 114 19.11 43.47 -2.39
CA PHE A 114 20.11 42.41 -2.60
C PHE A 114 20.46 41.69 -1.29
N ALA A 115 20.63 42.45 -0.20
CA ALA A 115 20.89 41.90 1.13
C ALA A 115 19.74 40.98 1.61
N ILE A 116 18.48 41.43 1.46
CA ILE A 116 17.30 40.60 1.77
C ILE A 116 17.28 39.36 0.93
N LEU A 117 17.45 39.48 -0.39
CA LEU A 117 17.40 38.33 -1.31
C LEU A 117 18.45 37.24 -0.93
N VAL A 118 19.70 37.67 -0.70
CA VAL A 118 20.79 36.71 -0.43
C VAL A 118 20.73 36.21 1.01
N PHE A 119 20.66 37.10 2.01
CA PHE A 119 20.81 36.71 3.41
C PHE A 119 19.50 36.31 4.09
N SER A 120 18.34 36.78 3.59
CA SER A 120 17.05 36.45 4.18
C SER A 120 16.21 35.44 3.41
N GLU A 121 16.51 35.21 2.12
CA GLU A 121 15.76 34.23 1.33
C GLU A 121 16.61 33.06 0.83
N ILE A 122 17.62 33.29 0.01
CA ILE A 122 18.39 32.20 -0.63
C ILE A 122 19.13 31.35 0.40
N LEU A 123 19.95 31.97 1.21
CA LEU A 123 20.80 31.30 2.18
C LEU A 123 20.00 30.56 3.26
N PRO A 124 19.01 31.19 3.94
CA PRO A 124 18.24 30.50 4.98
C PRO A 124 17.35 29.38 4.42
N LYS A 125 16.76 29.54 3.21
CA LYS A 125 15.99 28.46 2.57
C LYS A 125 16.90 27.27 2.25
N SER A 126 18.10 27.50 1.74
CA SER A 126 19.07 26.42 1.47
C SER A 126 19.50 25.71 2.76
N LEU A 127 19.76 26.47 3.85
CA LEU A 127 20.11 25.91 5.15
C LEU A 127 18.94 25.12 5.75
N GLY A 128 17.73 25.66 5.72
CA GLY A 128 16.51 25.01 6.19
C GLY A 128 16.24 23.69 5.47
N ALA A 129 16.34 23.68 4.14
CA ALA A 129 16.19 22.50 3.31
C ALA A 129 17.27 21.44 3.54
N ARG A 130 18.52 21.85 3.84
CA ARG A 130 19.62 20.92 4.12
C ARG A 130 19.56 20.31 5.51
N TYR A 131 19.24 21.12 6.52
CA TYR A 131 19.27 20.71 7.94
C TYR A 131 17.88 20.44 8.55
N TRP A 132 16.85 20.24 7.74
CA TRP A 132 15.47 20.05 8.18
C TRP A 132 15.32 18.95 9.24
N ARG A 133 16.05 17.81 9.13
CA ARG A 133 15.98 16.70 10.10
C ARG A 133 16.34 17.11 11.53
N LYS A 134 17.30 18.04 11.69
CA LYS A 134 17.73 18.54 13.00
C LYS A 134 16.82 19.67 13.52
N LEU A 135 16.27 20.45 12.59
CA LEU A 135 15.52 21.66 12.91
C LEU A 135 14.01 21.42 13.08
N CYS A 136 13.44 20.34 12.50
CA CYS A 136 11.99 20.13 12.44
C CYS A 136 11.27 20.22 13.80
N LEU A 137 11.80 19.59 14.85
CA LEU A 137 11.17 19.62 16.17
C LEU A 137 11.21 20.99 16.86
N PHE A 138 12.30 21.73 16.65
CA PHE A 138 12.42 23.10 17.14
C PHE A 138 11.53 24.04 16.34
N SER A 139 11.58 23.96 15.00
CA SER A 139 10.77 24.76 14.09
C SER A 139 9.28 24.60 14.37
N GLY A 140 8.81 23.40 14.67
CA GLY A 140 7.40 23.15 14.99
C GLY A 140 6.89 23.98 16.17
N ARG A 141 7.69 24.15 17.22
CA ARG A 141 7.31 24.99 18.37
C ARG A 141 7.28 26.47 18.01
N VAL A 142 8.28 26.93 17.27
CA VAL A 142 8.35 28.33 16.83
C VAL A 142 7.18 28.66 15.91
N ILE A 143 6.88 27.80 14.93
CA ILE A 143 5.74 28.00 14.02
C ILE A 143 4.42 28.01 14.80
N CYS A 144 4.24 27.17 15.82
CA CYS A 144 3.05 27.17 16.65
C CYS A 144 2.83 28.54 17.34
N VAL A 145 3.90 29.16 17.86
CA VAL A 145 3.85 30.51 18.44
C VAL A 145 3.54 31.54 17.37
N LEU A 146 4.13 31.43 16.17
CA LEU A 146 3.85 32.35 15.07
C LEU A 146 2.39 32.26 14.60
N VAL A 147 1.82 31.06 14.50
CA VAL A 147 0.40 30.90 14.17
C VAL A 147 -0.50 31.59 15.19
N TRP A 148 -0.14 31.55 16.47
CA TRP A 148 -0.88 32.24 17.52
C TRP A 148 -0.76 33.75 17.41
N ILE A 149 0.44 34.29 17.18
CA ILE A 149 0.69 35.73 17.02
C ILE A 149 0.01 36.30 15.76
N CYS A 150 0.13 35.58 14.64
CA CYS A 150 -0.41 35.96 13.34
C CYS A 150 -1.87 35.50 13.14
N TYR A 151 -2.57 35.06 14.19
CA TYR A 151 -3.92 34.49 14.11
C TYR A 151 -4.92 35.33 13.29
N PRO A 152 -5.00 36.69 13.46
CA PRO A 152 -5.93 37.49 12.64
C PRO A 152 -5.63 37.43 11.14
N LEU A 153 -4.35 37.36 10.75
CA LEU A 153 -3.94 37.24 9.35
C LEU A 153 -4.21 35.83 8.81
N VAL A 154 -4.11 34.80 9.66
CA VAL A 154 -4.44 33.42 9.31
C VAL A 154 -5.93 33.29 9.00
N ILE A 155 -6.82 33.90 9.79
CA ILE A 155 -8.27 33.88 9.52
C ILE A 155 -8.58 34.48 8.15
N LEU A 156 -7.95 35.59 7.83
CA LEU A 156 -8.12 36.25 6.53
C LEU A 156 -7.67 35.32 5.39
N SER A 157 -6.51 34.68 5.54
CA SER A 157 -5.99 33.72 4.57
C SER A 157 -6.89 32.47 4.41
N ASP A 158 -7.42 31.93 5.51
CA ASP A 158 -8.38 30.82 5.49
C ASP A 158 -9.66 31.20 4.76
N GLY A 159 -10.17 32.40 4.96
CA GLY A 159 -11.35 32.93 4.26
C GLY A 159 -11.13 33.00 2.74
N ILE A 160 -9.97 33.47 2.30
CA ILE A 160 -9.60 33.52 0.88
C ILE A 160 -9.44 32.10 0.32
N SER A 161 -8.74 31.22 1.04
CA SER A 161 -8.57 29.84 0.64
C SER A 161 -9.90 29.10 0.51
N TRP A 162 -10.82 29.31 1.44
CA TRP A 162 -12.16 28.74 1.38
C TRP A 162 -12.93 29.19 0.12
N LEU A 163 -12.82 30.48 -0.22
CA LEU A 163 -13.46 31.06 -1.41
C LEU A 163 -12.91 30.44 -2.71
N VAL A 164 -11.59 30.20 -2.77
CA VAL A 164 -10.90 29.64 -3.95
C VAL A 164 -11.13 28.13 -4.07
N THR A 165 -11.00 27.39 -2.97
CA THR A 165 -11.01 25.91 -3.00
C THR A 165 -12.42 25.33 -2.95
N ARG A 166 -13.45 26.13 -2.66
CA ARG A 166 -14.86 25.70 -2.52
C ARG A 166 -15.05 24.39 -1.76
N GLY A 167 -14.25 24.17 -0.73
CA GLY A 167 -14.37 23.00 0.17
C GLY A 167 -13.95 21.66 -0.42
N LYS A 168 -13.25 21.60 -1.56
CA LYS A 168 -12.66 20.36 -2.06
C LYS A 168 -11.58 19.91 -1.09
N LYS A 169 -11.76 18.74 -0.49
CA LYS A 169 -10.71 18.06 0.28
C LYS A 169 -9.67 17.52 -0.70
N ASP A 170 -8.39 17.65 -0.35
CA ASP A 170 -7.32 16.99 -1.10
C ASP A 170 -7.62 15.49 -1.14
N PRO A 171 -7.57 14.86 -2.33
CA PRO A 171 -7.62 13.42 -2.42
C PRO A 171 -6.43 12.87 -1.65
N GLY A 172 -6.69 11.96 -0.70
CA GLY A 172 -5.61 11.28 0.04
C GLY A 172 -4.67 10.53 -0.92
N VAL A 173 -3.60 9.95 -0.38
CA VAL A 173 -2.60 9.19 -1.15
C VAL A 173 -3.30 8.14 -2.00
N SER A 174 -3.08 8.18 -3.32
CA SER A 174 -3.64 7.23 -4.27
C SER A 174 -2.81 5.92 -4.30
N ARG A 175 -3.39 4.85 -4.84
CA ARG A 175 -2.67 3.58 -5.01
C ARG A 175 -1.51 3.70 -6.00
N GLU A 176 -1.70 4.50 -7.02
CA GLU A 176 -0.71 4.81 -8.03
C GLU A 176 0.50 5.51 -7.40
N GLU A 177 0.28 6.42 -6.45
CA GLU A 177 1.34 7.06 -5.68
C GLU A 177 2.07 6.06 -4.78
N VAL A 178 1.35 5.13 -4.11
CA VAL A 178 1.98 4.07 -3.33
C VAL A 178 2.82 3.16 -4.22
N SER A 179 2.30 2.75 -5.39
CA SER A 179 3.04 1.94 -6.37
C SER A 179 4.29 2.67 -6.87
N ALA A 180 4.21 3.97 -7.14
CA ALA A 180 5.35 4.78 -7.52
C ALA A 180 6.42 4.86 -6.42
N LEU A 181 6.02 5.00 -5.15
CA LEU A 181 6.93 4.98 -3.99
C LEU A 181 7.64 3.64 -3.83
N VAL A 182 6.93 2.52 -4.02
CA VAL A 182 7.51 1.17 -4.00
C VAL A 182 8.56 1.02 -5.12
N ASN A 183 8.27 1.52 -6.33
CA ASN A 183 9.21 1.51 -7.44
C ASN A 183 10.47 2.36 -7.19
N ILE A 184 10.30 3.54 -6.55
CA ILE A 184 11.44 4.39 -6.16
C ILE A 184 12.30 3.68 -5.13
N GLY A 185 11.68 3.09 -4.09
CA GLY A 185 12.40 2.33 -3.06
C GLY A 185 13.21 1.16 -3.63
N SER A 186 12.69 0.50 -4.67
CA SER A 186 13.43 -0.55 -5.38
C SER A 186 14.65 -0.02 -6.12
N LYS A 187 14.54 1.12 -6.81
CA LYS A 187 15.68 1.77 -7.50
C LYS A 187 16.78 2.21 -6.53
N GLU A 188 16.39 2.60 -5.32
CA GLU A 188 17.30 2.97 -4.24
C GLU A 188 17.88 1.77 -3.48
N GLY A 189 17.51 0.54 -3.85
CA GLY A 189 18.01 -0.69 -3.23
C GLY A 189 17.45 -0.96 -1.84
N ILE A 190 16.29 -0.35 -1.49
CA ILE A 190 15.61 -0.55 -0.20
C ILE A 190 14.92 -1.93 -0.17
N PHE A 191 14.42 -2.39 -1.32
CA PHE A 191 13.72 -3.65 -1.49
C PHE A 191 14.49 -4.60 -2.40
N SER A 192 14.50 -5.89 -2.06
CA SER A 192 14.96 -6.94 -2.98
C SER A 192 13.97 -7.10 -4.16
N HIS A 193 14.40 -7.82 -5.21
CA HIS A 193 13.51 -8.10 -6.35
C HIS A 193 12.29 -8.91 -5.96
N GLU A 194 12.44 -9.86 -5.04
CA GLU A 194 11.36 -10.72 -4.55
C GLU A 194 10.36 -9.90 -3.70
N GLU A 195 10.87 -9.06 -2.78
CA GLU A 195 10.02 -8.17 -1.98
C GLU A 195 9.21 -7.21 -2.86
N LEU A 196 9.85 -6.66 -3.91
CA LEU A 196 9.18 -5.77 -4.86
C LEU A 196 8.06 -6.50 -5.61
N HIS A 197 8.31 -7.75 -6.04
CA HIS A 197 7.33 -8.55 -6.75
C HIS A 197 6.12 -8.84 -5.86
N GLY A 198 6.34 -9.28 -4.63
CA GLY A 198 5.27 -9.51 -3.66
C GLY A 198 4.46 -8.25 -3.33
N LEU A 199 5.12 -7.09 -3.15
CA LEU A 199 4.43 -5.82 -2.90
C LEU A 199 3.54 -5.41 -4.09
N ARG A 200 4.00 -5.58 -5.33
CA ARG A 200 3.19 -5.33 -6.54
C ARG A 200 1.99 -6.26 -6.62
N SER A 201 2.21 -7.58 -6.43
CA SER A 201 1.14 -8.57 -6.44
C SER A 201 0.06 -8.26 -5.40
N MET A 202 0.45 -7.85 -4.19
CA MET A 202 -0.50 -7.41 -3.15
C MET A 202 -1.30 -6.16 -3.55
N LEU A 203 -0.67 -5.20 -4.24
CA LEU A 203 -1.37 -4.01 -4.74
C LEU A 203 -2.38 -4.37 -5.85
N ASP A 204 -2.07 -5.36 -6.69
CA ASP A 204 -2.92 -5.78 -7.82
C ASP A 204 -4.03 -6.76 -7.40
N LEU A 205 -3.88 -7.44 -6.26
CA LEU A 205 -4.80 -8.47 -5.75
C LEU A 205 -6.28 -8.05 -5.75
N ARG A 206 -6.56 -6.75 -5.52
CA ARG A 206 -7.93 -6.24 -5.49
C ARG A 206 -8.64 -6.30 -6.85
N ASN A 207 -7.87 -6.29 -7.93
CA ASN A 207 -8.37 -6.30 -9.29
C ASN A 207 -8.56 -7.71 -9.83
N LEU A 208 -7.87 -8.70 -9.25
CA LEU A 208 -7.90 -10.09 -9.68
C LEU A 208 -9.26 -10.74 -9.40
N ARG A 209 -9.66 -11.58 -10.34
CA ARG A 209 -10.84 -12.45 -10.26
C ARG A 209 -10.42 -13.90 -10.11
N VAL A 210 -11.33 -14.75 -9.69
CA VAL A 210 -11.08 -16.18 -9.51
C VAL A 210 -10.58 -16.84 -10.81
N ARG A 211 -11.16 -16.46 -11.96
CA ARG A 211 -10.75 -16.95 -13.28
C ARG A 211 -9.29 -16.67 -13.64
N ASP A 212 -8.70 -15.63 -13.03
CA ASP A 212 -7.34 -15.19 -13.36
C ASP A 212 -6.28 -16.11 -12.71
N ILE A 213 -6.67 -16.90 -11.67
CA ILE A 213 -5.77 -17.75 -10.90
C ILE A 213 -6.19 -19.22 -10.86
N MET A 214 -7.44 -19.55 -11.21
CA MET A 214 -7.95 -20.91 -11.13
C MET A 214 -7.17 -21.88 -12.01
N THR A 215 -7.05 -23.11 -11.56
CA THR A 215 -6.63 -24.24 -12.40
C THR A 215 -7.78 -24.62 -13.33
N PRO A 216 -7.65 -24.45 -14.66
CA PRO A 216 -8.72 -24.70 -15.61
C PRO A 216 -9.14 -26.19 -15.62
N ARG A 217 -10.42 -26.44 -15.91
CA ARG A 217 -11.00 -27.78 -16.02
C ARG A 217 -10.17 -28.75 -16.86
N MET A 218 -9.58 -28.30 -17.97
CA MET A 218 -8.80 -29.14 -18.89
C MET A 218 -7.57 -29.81 -18.25
N VAL A 219 -7.06 -29.27 -17.17
CA VAL A 219 -5.87 -29.75 -16.45
C VAL A 219 -6.19 -30.16 -15.01
N ALA A 220 -7.36 -29.82 -14.50
CA ALA A 220 -7.81 -30.23 -13.18
C ALA A 220 -8.05 -31.74 -13.17
N VAL A 221 -7.44 -32.43 -12.19
CA VAL A 221 -7.63 -33.89 -12.00
C VAL A 221 -8.88 -34.09 -11.16
N THR A 222 -9.84 -34.86 -11.71
CA THR A 222 -11.12 -35.20 -11.06
C THR A 222 -11.31 -36.71 -11.11
N ALA A 223 -12.06 -37.28 -10.15
CA ALA A 223 -12.35 -38.72 -10.07
C ALA A 223 -13.85 -39.00 -10.03
N CYS A 224 -14.29 -40.16 -10.56
CA CYS A 224 -15.70 -40.56 -10.45
C CYS A 224 -16.04 -40.95 -8.99
N GLU A 225 -17.16 -40.46 -8.44
CA GLU A 225 -17.56 -40.77 -7.06
C GLU A 225 -17.90 -42.24 -6.81
N GLU A 226 -18.27 -42.99 -7.85
CA GLU A 226 -18.57 -44.43 -7.78
C GLU A 226 -17.32 -45.30 -7.84
N MET A 227 -16.14 -44.74 -8.16
CA MET A 227 -14.85 -45.43 -8.18
C MET A 227 -14.50 -45.99 -6.80
N THR A 228 -13.98 -47.22 -6.75
CA THR A 228 -13.51 -47.87 -5.52
C THR A 228 -12.15 -47.33 -5.08
N LEU A 229 -11.83 -47.41 -3.77
CA LEU A 229 -10.52 -46.99 -3.26
C LEU A 229 -9.36 -47.79 -3.85
N GLY A 230 -9.60 -49.07 -4.18
CA GLY A 230 -8.62 -49.92 -4.83
C GLY A 230 -8.30 -49.47 -6.26
N GLU A 231 -9.31 -49.08 -7.02
CA GLU A 231 -9.15 -48.50 -8.37
C GLU A 231 -8.46 -47.15 -8.31
N PHE A 232 -8.89 -46.28 -7.42
CA PHE A 232 -8.27 -44.99 -7.20
C PHE A 232 -6.78 -45.08 -6.88
N TYR A 233 -6.38 -46.03 -6.04
CA TYR A 233 -4.98 -46.23 -5.66
C TYR A 233 -4.10 -46.68 -6.80
N ARG A 234 -4.65 -47.47 -7.74
CA ARG A 234 -3.93 -47.96 -8.93
C ARG A 234 -3.60 -46.84 -9.91
N GLU A 235 -4.40 -45.80 -9.94
CA GLU A 235 -4.21 -44.64 -10.82
C GLU A 235 -3.23 -43.65 -10.18
N LYS A 236 -1.96 -43.71 -10.59
CA LYS A 236 -0.86 -42.91 -10.02
C LYS A 236 -1.06 -41.40 -10.12
N ASN A 237 -1.87 -40.95 -11.08
CA ASN A 237 -2.14 -39.52 -11.25
C ASN A 237 -2.87 -38.91 -10.05
N TYR A 238 -3.77 -39.64 -9.40
CA TYR A 238 -4.47 -39.18 -8.23
C TYR A 238 -3.56 -39.00 -7.02
N LEU A 239 -2.47 -39.79 -6.93
CA LEU A 239 -1.57 -39.78 -5.79
C LEU A 239 -0.66 -38.53 -5.70
N LYS A 240 -0.70 -37.70 -6.74
CA LYS A 240 0.07 -36.45 -6.79
C LYS A 240 -0.62 -35.30 -6.03
N TYR A 241 -1.92 -35.39 -5.84
CA TYR A 241 -2.72 -34.27 -5.31
C TYR A 241 -3.32 -34.63 -3.96
N SER A 242 -3.26 -33.69 -3.02
CA SER A 242 -3.79 -33.87 -1.66
C SER A 242 -5.32 -33.86 -1.62
N ARG A 243 -5.96 -33.18 -2.57
CA ARG A 243 -7.43 -33.03 -2.67
C ARG A 243 -7.86 -33.22 -4.11
N ILE A 244 -8.76 -34.16 -4.33
CA ILE A 244 -9.25 -34.49 -5.66
C ILE A 244 -10.77 -34.26 -5.68
N PRO A 245 -11.28 -33.36 -6.53
CA PRO A 245 -12.71 -33.22 -6.76
C PRO A 245 -13.32 -34.49 -7.31
N VAL A 246 -14.55 -34.82 -6.89
CA VAL A 246 -15.30 -35.97 -7.36
C VAL A 246 -16.57 -35.54 -8.06
N TYR A 247 -16.85 -36.23 -9.19
CA TYR A 247 -18.02 -35.95 -10.03
C TYR A 247 -18.98 -37.12 -10.03
N GLU A 248 -20.24 -36.85 -10.38
CA GLU A 248 -21.29 -37.85 -10.54
C GLU A 248 -21.06 -38.71 -11.80
N GLU A 249 -21.30 -40.02 -11.71
CA GLU A 249 -20.98 -40.98 -12.78
C GLU A 249 -21.63 -40.59 -14.12
N GLU A 250 -22.85 -40.13 -14.11
CA GLU A 250 -23.60 -39.75 -15.32
C GLU A 250 -23.19 -38.40 -15.91
N ASN A 251 -22.54 -37.55 -15.15
CA ASN A 251 -22.20 -36.18 -15.56
C ASN A 251 -20.84 -35.74 -15.00
N PRO A 252 -19.75 -35.82 -15.78
CA PRO A 252 -18.42 -35.39 -15.37
C PRO A 252 -18.32 -33.89 -15.03
N ASP A 253 -19.27 -33.09 -15.46
CA ASP A 253 -19.31 -31.63 -15.18
C ASP A 253 -19.97 -31.31 -13.83
N LYS A 254 -20.64 -32.31 -13.23
CA LYS A 254 -21.31 -32.16 -11.94
C LYS A 254 -20.41 -32.60 -10.80
N ILE A 255 -19.60 -31.68 -10.29
CA ILE A 255 -18.76 -31.93 -9.12
C ILE A 255 -19.63 -31.97 -7.87
N THR A 256 -19.61 -33.12 -7.17
CA THR A 256 -20.45 -33.36 -5.99
C THR A 256 -19.71 -33.20 -4.67
N GLY A 257 -18.38 -33.08 -4.71
CA GLY A 257 -17.54 -32.94 -3.53
C GLY A 257 -16.06 -33.10 -3.84
N PHE A 258 -15.27 -33.38 -2.83
CA PHE A 258 -13.86 -33.74 -2.99
C PHE A 258 -13.45 -34.81 -1.97
N VAL A 259 -12.40 -35.59 -2.28
CA VAL A 259 -11.78 -36.50 -1.35
C VAL A 259 -10.39 -36.04 -0.94
N LEU A 260 -10.02 -36.30 0.31
CA LEU A 260 -8.66 -36.10 0.80
C LEU A 260 -7.84 -37.36 0.59
N LEU A 261 -6.70 -37.26 -0.05
CA LEU A 261 -5.78 -38.37 -0.27
C LEU A 261 -5.41 -39.06 1.06
N LYS A 262 -5.20 -38.29 2.13
CA LYS A 262 -4.96 -38.82 3.47
C LYS A 262 -6.09 -39.73 3.95
N HIS A 263 -7.35 -39.37 3.75
CA HIS A 263 -8.50 -40.23 4.14
C HIS A 263 -8.58 -41.49 3.30
N VAL A 264 -8.25 -41.39 2.00
CA VAL A 264 -8.17 -42.58 1.14
C VAL A 264 -7.16 -43.56 1.71
N PHE A 265 -5.95 -43.09 2.06
CA PHE A 265 -4.92 -43.96 2.67
C PHE A 265 -5.33 -44.51 4.05
N GLU A 266 -6.01 -43.75 4.87
CA GLU A 266 -6.53 -44.22 6.17
C GLU A 266 -7.52 -45.38 5.99
N GLN A 267 -8.39 -45.32 4.96
CA GLN A 267 -9.33 -46.40 4.67
C GLN A 267 -8.65 -47.62 4.02
N LEU A 268 -7.69 -47.40 3.12
CA LEU A 268 -6.90 -48.47 2.53
C LEU A 268 -6.06 -49.25 3.57
N ALA A 269 -5.50 -48.54 4.55
CA ALA A 269 -4.80 -49.12 5.69
C ALA A 269 -5.71 -49.95 6.62
N ALA A 270 -7.02 -49.75 6.53
CA ALA A 270 -8.03 -50.56 7.21
C ALA A 270 -8.62 -51.66 6.31
N ASP A 271 -7.92 -52.04 5.21
CA ASP A 271 -8.28 -53.07 4.23
C ASP A 271 -9.63 -52.85 3.53
N ARG A 272 -10.09 -51.57 3.41
CA ARG A 272 -11.38 -51.24 2.80
C ARG A 272 -11.24 -50.88 1.32
N PHE A 273 -10.73 -51.78 0.49
CA PHE A 273 -10.47 -51.54 -0.93
C PHE A 273 -11.72 -51.36 -1.78
N ASP A 274 -12.83 -52.00 -1.41
CA ASP A 274 -14.10 -51.95 -2.16
C ASP A 274 -14.97 -50.74 -1.82
N LEU A 275 -14.54 -49.93 -0.85
CA LEU A 275 -15.26 -48.76 -0.46
C LEU A 275 -15.24 -47.70 -1.58
N LYS A 276 -16.40 -47.12 -1.93
CA LYS A 276 -16.49 -46.09 -2.98
C LYS A 276 -16.13 -44.71 -2.45
N LEU A 277 -15.55 -43.85 -3.32
CA LEU A 277 -15.18 -42.46 -2.99
C LEU A 277 -16.37 -41.64 -2.46
N LYS A 278 -17.58 -41.92 -2.94
CA LYS A 278 -18.84 -41.31 -2.50
C LYS A 278 -19.05 -41.38 -0.98
N SER A 279 -18.61 -42.43 -0.33
CA SER A 279 -18.80 -42.66 1.11
C SER A 279 -17.84 -41.82 1.97
N ILE A 280 -16.71 -41.37 1.41
CA ILE A 280 -15.68 -40.60 2.12
C ILE A 280 -15.55 -39.17 1.59
N LYS A 281 -16.33 -38.79 0.57
CA LYS A 281 -16.31 -37.45 0.00
C LYS A 281 -16.75 -36.39 1.03
N ARG A 282 -16.24 -35.20 0.85
CA ARG A 282 -16.57 -34.01 1.62
C ARG A 282 -17.27 -32.99 0.72
N PRO A 283 -18.13 -32.14 1.25
CA PRO A 283 -18.71 -31.06 0.48
C PRO A 283 -17.61 -30.12 0.01
N ILE A 284 -17.72 -29.60 -1.23
CA ILE A 284 -16.79 -28.64 -1.82
C ILE A 284 -17.42 -27.25 -1.84
N PHE A 285 -16.58 -26.25 -1.60
CA PHE A 285 -17.01 -24.86 -1.68
C PHE A 285 -17.20 -24.45 -3.15
N VAL A 286 -18.24 -23.63 -3.43
CA VAL A 286 -18.52 -23.16 -4.79
C VAL A 286 -18.15 -21.69 -4.93
N ALA A 287 -17.36 -21.39 -5.95
CA ALA A 287 -16.97 -20.03 -6.32
C ALA A 287 -17.41 -19.72 -7.75
N VAL A 288 -17.76 -18.46 -8.03
CA VAL A 288 -18.07 -18.01 -9.39
C VAL A 288 -16.81 -17.42 -10.01
N GLU A 289 -16.53 -17.73 -11.29
CA GLU A 289 -15.30 -17.31 -11.98
C GLU A 289 -15.12 -15.78 -12.03
N SER A 290 -16.22 -15.04 -12.16
CA SER A 290 -16.21 -13.56 -12.21
C SER A 290 -16.05 -12.89 -10.85
N GLN A 291 -16.13 -13.64 -9.74
CA GLN A 291 -16.00 -13.13 -8.37
C GLN A 291 -14.59 -12.58 -8.12
N LYS A 292 -14.47 -11.50 -7.33
CA LYS A 292 -13.18 -10.96 -6.89
C LYS A 292 -12.47 -11.93 -5.95
N LEU A 293 -11.19 -12.14 -6.19
CA LEU A 293 -10.34 -13.07 -5.46
C LEU A 293 -10.33 -12.81 -3.94
N LEU A 294 -10.18 -11.58 -3.52
CA LEU A 294 -10.16 -11.20 -2.11
C LEU A 294 -11.51 -11.50 -1.40
N SER A 295 -12.62 -11.40 -2.13
CA SER A 295 -13.94 -11.77 -1.59
C SER A 295 -14.06 -13.28 -1.38
N LEU A 296 -13.55 -14.08 -2.32
CA LEU A 296 -13.49 -15.53 -2.18
C LEU A 296 -12.61 -15.93 -0.99
N TRP A 297 -11.41 -15.37 -0.88
CA TRP A 297 -10.51 -15.58 0.26
C TRP A 297 -11.21 -15.40 1.60
N ASN A 298 -11.86 -14.23 1.78
CA ASN A 298 -12.57 -13.92 3.03
C ASN A 298 -13.69 -14.93 3.34
N ARG A 299 -14.43 -15.37 2.31
CA ARG A 299 -15.50 -16.37 2.49
C ARG A 299 -14.94 -17.73 2.89
N MET A 300 -13.88 -18.21 2.23
CA MET A 300 -13.25 -19.51 2.54
C MET A 300 -12.63 -19.53 3.96
N GLN A 301 -12.14 -18.39 4.45
CA GLN A 301 -11.58 -18.27 5.81
C GLN A 301 -12.66 -18.16 6.92
N GLN A 302 -13.88 -17.77 6.58
CA GLN A 302 -14.96 -17.46 7.53
C GLN A 302 -16.12 -18.46 7.50
N THR A 303 -16.01 -19.56 6.72
CA THR A 303 -17.10 -20.54 6.63
C THR A 303 -17.43 -21.06 8.04
N PRO A 304 -18.71 -20.93 8.50
CA PRO A 304 -19.11 -21.42 9.82
C PRO A 304 -19.00 -22.94 9.89
N ASN A 305 -18.64 -23.47 11.05
CA ASN A 305 -18.74 -24.90 11.29
C ASN A 305 -20.22 -25.32 11.30
N GLU A 306 -20.56 -26.38 10.60
CA GLU A 306 -21.80 -27.12 10.84
C GLU A 306 -21.80 -27.66 12.27
N GLU A 307 -22.97 -27.71 12.89
CA GLU A 307 -23.19 -28.00 14.33
C GLU A 307 -22.69 -29.38 14.81
N ASN A 308 -22.18 -30.25 13.91
CA ASN A 308 -21.77 -31.64 14.17
C ASN A 308 -20.26 -31.88 14.28
N THR A 309 -19.44 -30.86 14.55
CA THR A 309 -18.02 -31.10 14.77
C THR A 309 -17.68 -31.29 16.27
N PRO A 310 -16.71 -32.19 16.61
CA PRO A 310 -16.32 -32.47 18.00
C PRO A 310 -15.76 -31.25 18.75
N HIS A 311 -15.51 -30.15 18.06
CA HIS A 311 -15.01 -28.89 18.62
C HIS A 311 -15.90 -27.72 18.20
N PRO A 312 -17.02 -27.45 18.88
CA PRO A 312 -17.87 -26.30 18.61
C PRO A 312 -17.08 -24.99 18.84
N GLY A 313 -17.09 -24.12 17.80
CA GLY A 313 -16.38 -22.83 17.85
C GLY A 313 -15.11 -22.74 17.01
N ARG A 314 -14.59 -23.84 16.46
CA ARG A 314 -13.47 -23.80 15.53
C ARG A 314 -13.99 -23.55 14.11
N LYS A 315 -13.74 -22.38 13.55
CA LYS A 315 -14.08 -22.05 12.17
C LYS A 315 -13.39 -23.07 11.23
N LYS A 316 -14.17 -23.79 10.44
CA LYS A 316 -13.65 -24.66 9.39
C LYS A 316 -13.13 -23.77 8.28
N ARG A 317 -11.87 -23.95 7.89
CA ARG A 317 -11.25 -23.26 6.75
C ARG A 317 -11.37 -24.16 5.54
N GLU A 318 -12.07 -23.67 4.52
CA GLU A 318 -12.08 -24.38 3.24
C GLU A 318 -10.75 -24.11 2.53
N GLN A 319 -10.21 -25.17 1.91
CA GLN A 319 -8.89 -25.11 1.27
C GLN A 319 -8.96 -25.31 -0.24
N ILE A 320 -10.10 -25.75 -0.76
CA ILE A 320 -10.37 -25.94 -2.19
C ILE A 320 -11.79 -25.46 -2.48
N ALA A 321 -11.97 -24.85 -3.64
CA ALA A 321 -13.28 -24.50 -4.18
C ALA A 321 -13.39 -24.96 -5.63
N MET A 322 -14.54 -25.48 -6.02
CA MET A 322 -14.87 -25.62 -7.43
C MET A 322 -15.31 -24.27 -7.98
N VAL A 323 -14.88 -23.97 -9.20
CA VAL A 323 -15.22 -22.74 -9.90
C VAL A 323 -16.26 -23.05 -10.97
N VAL A 324 -17.32 -22.23 -10.98
CA VAL A 324 -18.39 -22.34 -11.96
C VAL A 324 -18.51 -21.03 -12.77
N ASP A 325 -19.00 -21.16 -13.99
CA ASP A 325 -19.39 -20.04 -14.82
C ASP A 325 -20.72 -19.42 -14.37
N GLU A 326 -21.26 -18.50 -15.15
CA GLU A 326 -22.53 -17.80 -14.89
C GLU A 326 -23.75 -18.74 -15.02
N TYR A 327 -23.58 -19.86 -15.69
CA TYR A 327 -24.64 -20.87 -15.90
C TYR A 327 -24.55 -22.05 -14.92
N GLY A 328 -23.54 -22.06 -14.04
CA GLY A 328 -23.32 -23.12 -13.06
C GLY A 328 -22.49 -24.29 -13.59
N SER A 329 -21.90 -24.20 -14.80
CA SER A 329 -21.04 -25.25 -15.36
C SER A 329 -19.66 -25.22 -14.72
N PHE A 330 -19.06 -26.39 -14.50
CA PHE A 330 -17.73 -26.52 -13.94
C PHE A 330 -16.66 -26.02 -14.91
N VAL A 331 -15.91 -25.00 -14.53
CA VAL A 331 -14.83 -24.39 -15.34
C VAL A 331 -13.42 -24.61 -14.76
N GLY A 332 -13.32 -24.99 -13.49
CA GLY A 332 -12.03 -25.25 -12.86
C GLY A 332 -12.10 -25.35 -11.34
N ILE A 333 -10.93 -25.36 -10.73
CA ILE A 333 -10.76 -25.37 -9.28
C ILE A 333 -9.86 -24.22 -8.85
N VAL A 334 -9.97 -23.79 -7.60
CA VAL A 334 -9.04 -22.84 -6.98
C VAL A 334 -8.75 -23.31 -5.56
N THR A 335 -7.49 -23.24 -5.16
CA THR A 335 -7.04 -23.62 -3.82
C THR A 335 -6.59 -22.41 -3.02
N VAL A 336 -6.39 -22.56 -1.72
CA VAL A 336 -5.78 -21.55 -0.87
C VAL A 336 -4.32 -21.34 -1.25
N GLU A 337 -3.65 -22.40 -1.70
CA GLU A 337 -2.28 -22.37 -2.21
C GLU A 337 -2.18 -21.40 -3.40
N ASP A 338 -3.03 -21.52 -4.45
CA ASP A 338 -3.05 -20.60 -5.61
C ASP A 338 -3.23 -19.14 -5.21
N MET A 339 -4.07 -18.91 -4.19
CA MET A 339 -4.29 -17.54 -3.66
C MET A 339 -3.05 -16.99 -2.96
N VAL A 340 -2.35 -17.81 -2.17
CA VAL A 340 -1.13 -17.40 -1.46
C VAL A 340 0.00 -17.15 -2.44
N GLU A 341 0.18 -18.00 -3.44
CA GLU A 341 1.13 -17.81 -4.53
C GLU A 341 0.91 -16.48 -5.26
N THR A 342 -0.34 -16.21 -5.61
CA THR A 342 -0.72 -14.93 -6.22
C THR A 342 -0.42 -13.74 -5.32
N MET A 343 -0.67 -13.85 -3.99
CA MET A 343 -0.38 -12.79 -3.02
C MET A 343 1.12 -12.53 -2.87
N LEU A 344 1.92 -13.59 -2.87
CA LEU A 344 3.38 -13.51 -2.75
C LEU A 344 4.04 -13.16 -4.09
N GLY A 345 3.31 -13.37 -5.21
CA GLY A 345 3.84 -13.20 -6.55
C GLY A 345 4.93 -14.21 -6.91
N MET A 346 4.89 -15.39 -6.31
CA MET A 346 5.84 -16.47 -6.52
C MET A 346 5.10 -17.80 -6.47
N GLU A 347 5.53 -18.77 -7.29
CA GLU A 347 5.03 -20.15 -7.25
C GLU A 347 5.64 -20.89 -6.04
N ILE A 348 4.83 -21.59 -5.29
CA ILE A 348 5.24 -22.47 -4.21
C ILE A 348 5.38 -23.87 -4.79
N VAL A 349 6.60 -24.26 -5.12
CA VAL A 349 6.88 -25.57 -5.73
C VAL A 349 7.07 -26.61 -4.64
N ASP A 350 6.25 -27.68 -4.64
CA ASP A 350 6.43 -28.85 -3.77
C ASP A 350 7.42 -29.85 -4.42
N GLU A 351 8.06 -30.70 -3.63
CA GLU A 351 9.05 -31.71 -4.09
C GLU A 351 8.50 -32.68 -5.15
N LYS A 352 7.18 -32.77 -5.26
CA LYS A 352 6.47 -33.65 -6.19
C LYS A 352 5.93 -32.94 -7.43
N ASP A 353 6.02 -31.63 -7.51
CA ASP A 353 5.47 -30.86 -8.60
C ASP A 353 6.33 -30.99 -9.85
N THR A 354 5.75 -31.57 -10.88
CA THR A 354 6.37 -31.65 -12.21
C THR A 354 6.02 -30.46 -13.10
N ILE A 355 5.04 -29.67 -12.72
CA ILE A 355 4.52 -28.52 -13.45
C ILE A 355 4.37 -27.37 -12.46
N THR A 356 5.10 -26.29 -12.69
CA THR A 356 5.13 -25.13 -11.79
C THR A 356 3.93 -24.20 -11.98
N ASP A 357 3.44 -24.03 -13.21
CA ASP A 357 2.31 -23.16 -13.55
C ASP A 357 1.24 -23.93 -14.32
N MET A 358 0.13 -24.26 -13.66
CA MET A 358 -0.99 -24.99 -14.22
C MET A 358 -1.75 -24.21 -15.29
N GLN A 359 -1.77 -22.89 -15.24
CA GLN A 359 -2.40 -22.05 -16.26
C GLN A 359 -1.57 -22.04 -17.55
N GLN A 360 -0.26 -21.90 -17.41
CA GLN A 360 0.65 -21.98 -18.56
C GLN A 360 0.58 -23.36 -19.22
N TYR A 361 0.53 -24.42 -18.41
CA TYR A 361 0.36 -25.78 -18.89
C TYR A 361 -0.98 -25.97 -19.62
N ALA A 362 -2.08 -25.44 -19.09
CA ALA A 362 -3.38 -25.48 -19.75
C ALA A 362 -3.36 -24.77 -21.12
N ARG A 363 -2.70 -23.61 -21.21
CA ARG A 363 -2.53 -22.88 -22.48
C ARG A 363 -1.72 -23.68 -23.50
N GLN A 364 -0.62 -24.30 -23.07
CA GLN A 364 0.21 -25.16 -23.93
C GLN A 364 -0.57 -26.37 -24.43
N LYS A 365 -1.30 -27.07 -23.57
CA LYS A 365 -2.13 -28.19 -23.90
C LYS A 365 -3.25 -27.83 -24.89
N TRP A 366 -3.85 -26.67 -24.73
CA TRP A 366 -4.87 -26.16 -25.66
C TRP A 366 -4.29 -25.84 -27.04
N VAL A 367 -3.12 -25.24 -27.12
CA VAL A 367 -2.42 -24.96 -28.40
C VAL A 367 -2.06 -26.25 -29.10
N SER A 368 -1.51 -27.23 -28.39
CA SER A 368 -1.13 -28.52 -28.95
C SER A 368 -2.35 -29.29 -29.49
N SER A 369 -3.48 -29.31 -28.76
CA SER A 369 -4.71 -29.96 -29.23
C SER A 369 -5.28 -29.34 -30.51
N ARG A 370 -5.17 -28.05 -30.71
CA ARG A 370 -5.59 -27.35 -31.96
C ARG A 370 -4.68 -27.70 -33.14
N THR A 371 -3.41 -27.87 -32.90
CA THR A 371 -2.45 -28.23 -33.95
C THR A 371 -2.73 -29.65 -34.47
N TYR A 372 -3.10 -30.59 -33.61
CA TYR A 372 -3.50 -31.95 -34.02
C TYR A 372 -4.79 -31.91 -34.85
N HIS A 373 -5.82 -31.22 -34.45
CA HIS A 373 -7.07 -31.12 -35.23
C HIS A 373 -6.90 -30.44 -36.60
N ARG A 374 -5.89 -29.62 -36.79
CA ARG A 374 -5.60 -28.97 -38.07
C ARG A 374 -4.86 -29.91 -39.03
N ILE A 375 -4.07 -30.83 -38.49
CA ILE A 375 -3.38 -31.86 -39.29
C ILE A 375 -4.36 -32.95 -39.77
N ASP A 376 -5.29 -33.39 -38.92
CA ASP A 376 -6.32 -34.39 -39.27
C ASP A 376 -7.30 -33.87 -40.33
N GLN A 377 -7.57 -32.59 -40.43
CA GLN A 377 -8.43 -31.97 -41.47
C GLN A 377 -7.71 -31.78 -42.82
N GLU A 378 -6.38 -31.73 -42.84
CA GLU A 378 -5.60 -31.63 -44.08
C GLU A 378 -5.33 -33.04 -44.68
N ASP A 379 -5.41 -34.11 -43.94
CA ASP A 379 -5.22 -35.51 -44.46
C ASP A 379 -6.52 -36.13 -45.00
N ASP A 380 -7.71 -35.69 -44.53
CA ASP A 380 -9.00 -36.18 -45.04
C ASP A 380 -9.44 -35.46 -46.37
N GLY A 381 -8.63 -34.59 -46.87
CA GLY A 381 -8.91 -33.79 -48.10
C GLY A 381 -8.08 -34.18 -49.34
N LYS A 382 -7.44 -35.39 -49.35
CA LYS A 382 -6.72 -35.90 -50.52
C LYS A 382 -7.34 -37.18 -51.09
#